data_5048eaf9810d5860f78b9ebd19151bf5
#
_entry.id   5048eaf9810d5860f78b9ebd19151bf5
#
_cell.length_a   1.000
_cell.length_b   1.000
_cell.length_c   1.000
_cell.angle_alpha   90.00
_cell.angle_beta   90.00
_cell.angle_gamma   90.00
#
_symmetry.space_group_name_H-M   'P 1'
#
loop_
_entity.id
_entity.type
_entity.pdbx_description
1 polymer ?
#
loop_
_entity_poly.entity_id
_entity_poly.type
_entity_poly.pdbx_seq_one_letter_code
_entity_poly.pdbx_strand_id
1 'polypeptide(L)'
;MGRMHDAPLISPENKDSAADVVAELPKVSLFETITSTAATPEELTATIRERYEALVADGVVYAELHLDPAAIGLDAATVVEAAAAARIPSLDARIVLAGTAPEAVVPDDAPVVGYNLPQDQAGTAADFRAAYLPTQIHVGEDFAEVERAAQAGVNRLIHPVNMIDDFTANIEGIVPGKASGYIRDRHIPLVFTPLEEAEELTDHPLPLLQQLGFTCTISSGKTTLTNQFLALSETFGYGLEEFFDLTVKAVENSFADQELRQHLLETVILPAYEELSDPELAGPDTEESLADAAEAAEE
;
A
#
# COMPACT_ATOMS: atom_id res chain seq x y z
N MET A 1 -10.70 -25.54 15.40
CA MET A 1 -9.52 -24.68 15.30
C MET A 1 -8.33 -25.59 15.04
N GLY A 2 -8.13 -25.95 13.78
CA GLY A 2 -6.99 -26.71 13.29
C GLY A 2 -5.93 -25.71 12.83
N ARG A 3 -4.71 -25.88 13.32
CA ARG A 3 -3.56 -25.11 12.86
C ARG A 3 -3.33 -25.46 11.39
N MET A 4 -3.48 -24.47 10.51
CA MET A 4 -2.83 -24.52 9.20
C MET A 4 -1.32 -24.46 9.48
N HIS A 5 -0.64 -25.55 9.33
CA HIS A 5 0.80 -25.68 9.53
C HIS A 5 1.49 -25.93 8.19
N ASP A 6 2.31 -24.95 7.81
CA ASP A 6 3.67 -25.14 7.37
C ASP A 6 3.93 -25.88 6.04
N ALA A 7 3.63 -25.21 4.92
CA ALA A 7 4.64 -25.14 3.89
C ALA A 7 4.65 -23.68 3.38
N PRO A 8 5.80 -22.99 3.33
CA PRO A 8 5.85 -21.73 2.61
C PRO A 8 5.50 -22.05 1.16
N LEU A 9 4.47 -21.39 0.64
CA LEU A 9 4.07 -21.50 -0.76
C LEU A 9 5.20 -21.12 -1.71
N ILE A 10 6.29 -20.58 -1.17
CA ILE A 10 7.48 -20.14 -1.86
C ILE A 10 8.67 -20.86 -1.24
N SER A 11 8.98 -22.02 -1.79
CA SER A 11 10.27 -22.69 -1.54
C SER A 11 11.31 -22.15 -2.52
N PRO A 12 12.61 -22.12 -2.15
CA PRO A 12 13.69 -21.72 -3.05
C PRO A 12 13.74 -22.52 -4.37
N GLU A 13 13.08 -23.66 -4.41
CA GLU A 13 13.05 -24.59 -5.55
C GLU A 13 11.93 -24.26 -6.54
N ASN A 14 10.98 -23.36 -6.20
CA ASN A 14 9.83 -23.02 -7.04
C ASN A 14 9.65 -21.50 -7.24
N LYS A 15 10.74 -20.79 -7.56
CA LYS A 15 10.73 -19.32 -7.75
C LYS A 15 9.79 -18.83 -8.85
N ASP A 16 9.68 -19.58 -9.95
CA ASP A 16 8.82 -19.19 -11.08
C ASP A 16 7.33 -19.31 -10.71
N SER A 17 6.95 -20.35 -9.98
CA SER A 17 5.59 -20.55 -9.47
C SER A 17 5.19 -19.47 -8.42
N ALA A 18 6.13 -19.05 -7.61
CA ALA A 18 5.88 -18.00 -6.61
C ALA A 18 5.64 -16.62 -7.26
N ALA A 19 6.43 -16.29 -8.26
CA ALA A 19 6.26 -15.05 -9.01
C ALA A 19 4.92 -15.01 -9.74
N ASP A 20 4.50 -16.14 -10.30
CA ASP A 20 3.22 -16.28 -11.01
C ASP A 20 2.04 -16.10 -10.02
N VAL A 21 2.08 -16.75 -8.86
CA VAL A 21 1.05 -16.59 -7.81
C VAL A 21 0.97 -15.14 -7.33
N VAL A 22 2.10 -14.51 -7.03
CA VAL A 22 2.12 -13.12 -6.56
C VAL A 22 1.64 -12.15 -7.65
N ALA A 23 1.90 -12.45 -8.93
CA ALA A 23 1.42 -11.63 -10.04
C ALA A 23 -0.13 -11.67 -10.17
N GLU A 24 -0.76 -12.80 -9.86
CA GLU A 24 -2.21 -12.99 -9.92
C GLU A 24 -2.96 -12.40 -8.73
N LEU A 25 -2.27 -12.12 -7.60
CA LEU A 25 -2.92 -11.53 -6.42
C LEU A 25 -3.53 -10.16 -6.74
N PRO A 26 -4.79 -9.90 -6.32
CA PRO A 26 -5.31 -8.55 -6.32
C PRO A 26 -4.58 -7.70 -5.28
N LYS A 27 -4.10 -6.54 -5.69
CA LYS A 27 -3.28 -5.64 -4.88
C LYS A 27 -3.94 -4.27 -4.72
N VAL A 28 -3.59 -3.58 -3.65
CA VAL A 28 -4.09 -2.24 -3.32
C VAL A 28 -2.92 -1.33 -3.01
N SER A 29 -2.87 -0.16 -3.63
CA SER A 29 -1.83 0.84 -3.39
C SER A 29 -2.42 2.14 -2.86
N LEU A 30 -1.97 2.59 -1.69
CA LEU A 30 -2.48 3.80 -1.03
C LEU A 30 -1.62 5.04 -1.28
N PHE A 31 -0.49 4.90 -1.97
CA PHE A 31 0.38 6.02 -2.30
C PHE A 31 1.07 5.78 -3.63
N GLU A 32 0.44 6.28 -4.69
CA GLU A 32 1.00 6.27 -6.03
C GLU A 32 1.41 7.68 -6.44
N THR A 33 2.56 7.83 -7.03
CA THR A 33 3.05 9.12 -7.50
C THR A 33 3.25 9.11 -9.00
N ILE A 34 3.05 10.26 -9.62
CA ILE A 34 3.53 10.54 -10.97
C ILE A 34 4.59 11.63 -10.90
N THR A 35 5.74 11.36 -11.47
CA THR A 35 6.78 12.36 -11.69
C THR A 35 6.60 12.90 -13.11
N SER A 36 5.67 13.83 -13.29
CA SER A 36 5.47 14.47 -14.58
C SER A 36 5.57 15.98 -14.45
N THR A 37 6.44 16.57 -15.24
CA THR A 37 6.37 17.98 -15.62
C THR A 37 5.52 18.06 -16.88
N ALA A 38 4.21 17.81 -16.75
CA ALA A 38 3.29 17.96 -17.88
C ALA A 38 3.13 19.43 -18.20
N ALA A 39 3.37 19.79 -19.43
CA ALA A 39 3.19 21.16 -19.88
C ALA A 39 1.72 21.48 -20.23
N THR A 40 0.91 20.44 -20.45
CA THR A 40 -0.52 20.57 -20.82
C THR A 40 -1.40 19.57 -20.09
N PRO A 41 -2.72 19.85 -19.95
CA PRO A 41 -3.68 18.89 -19.36
C PRO A 41 -3.76 17.57 -20.12
N GLU A 42 -3.59 17.59 -21.44
CA GLU A 42 -3.62 16.41 -22.29
C GLU A 42 -2.41 15.50 -22.03
N GLU A 43 -1.22 16.07 -21.86
CA GLU A 43 -0.01 15.35 -21.50
C GLU A 43 -0.17 14.73 -20.10
N LEU A 44 -0.72 15.48 -19.14
CA LEU A 44 -1.00 14.96 -17.81
C LEU A 44 -1.98 13.79 -17.86
N THR A 45 -3.07 13.93 -18.61
CA THR A 45 -4.07 12.85 -18.79
C THR A 45 -3.43 11.59 -19.35
N ALA A 46 -2.56 11.72 -20.35
CA ALA A 46 -1.85 10.59 -20.96
C ALA A 46 -0.92 9.91 -19.94
N THR A 47 -0.14 10.69 -19.20
CA THR A 47 0.78 10.17 -18.15
C THR A 47 0.03 9.44 -17.04
N ILE A 48 -1.09 10.00 -16.57
CA ILE A 48 -1.91 9.35 -15.54
C ILE A 48 -2.50 8.04 -16.08
N ARG A 49 -3.00 8.04 -17.31
CA ARG A 49 -3.55 6.84 -17.95
C ARG A 49 -2.49 5.73 -18.08
N GLU A 50 -1.29 6.07 -18.53
CA GLU A 50 -0.16 5.13 -18.61
C GLU A 50 0.15 4.52 -17.23
N ARG A 51 0.10 5.35 -16.16
CA ARG A 51 0.29 4.83 -14.79
C ARG A 51 -0.83 3.88 -14.39
N TYR A 52 -2.09 4.20 -14.69
CA TYR A 52 -3.22 3.33 -14.40
C TYR A 52 -3.13 1.99 -15.14
N GLU A 53 -2.74 2.01 -16.42
CA GLU A 53 -2.52 0.80 -17.21
C GLU A 53 -1.40 -0.07 -16.62
N ALA A 54 -0.31 0.54 -16.15
CA ALA A 54 0.78 -0.16 -15.48
C ALA A 54 0.34 -0.79 -14.15
N LEU A 55 -0.48 -0.09 -13.35
CA LEU A 55 -1.03 -0.61 -12.11
C LEU A 55 -1.96 -1.82 -12.36
N VAL A 56 -2.81 -1.74 -13.37
CA VAL A 56 -3.68 -2.88 -13.75
C VAL A 56 -2.84 -4.06 -14.21
N ALA A 57 -1.79 -3.82 -15.00
CA ALA A 57 -0.88 -4.89 -15.43
C ALA A 57 -0.13 -5.55 -14.25
N ASP A 58 0.00 -4.86 -13.13
CA ASP A 58 0.58 -5.35 -11.87
C ASP A 58 -0.47 -6.00 -10.93
N GLY A 59 -1.73 -6.15 -11.37
CA GLY A 59 -2.80 -6.72 -10.56
C GLY A 59 -3.39 -5.76 -9.51
N VAL A 60 -3.14 -4.44 -9.60
CA VAL A 60 -3.71 -3.46 -8.70
C VAL A 60 -5.17 -3.21 -9.06
N VAL A 61 -6.06 -3.39 -8.09
CA VAL A 61 -7.52 -3.22 -8.26
C VAL A 61 -8.03 -1.90 -7.69
N TYR A 62 -7.30 -1.32 -6.74
CA TYR A 62 -7.57 -0.01 -6.16
C TYR A 62 -6.28 0.76 -5.95
N ALA A 63 -6.26 2.05 -6.28
CA ALA A 63 -5.11 2.92 -6.08
C ALA A 63 -5.50 4.33 -5.66
N GLU A 64 -4.69 4.95 -4.78
CA GLU A 64 -4.78 6.37 -4.45
C GLU A 64 -3.57 7.10 -5.03
N LEU A 65 -3.84 7.91 -6.07
CA LEU A 65 -2.83 8.67 -6.78
C LEU A 65 -2.58 10.01 -6.09
N HIS A 66 -1.38 10.21 -5.60
CA HIS A 66 -0.92 11.47 -5.03
C HIS A 66 -0.56 12.44 -6.16
N LEU A 67 -1.30 13.54 -6.26
CA LEU A 67 -1.08 14.60 -7.24
C LEU A 67 -0.76 15.92 -6.55
N ASP A 68 0.37 16.51 -6.93
CA ASP A 68 0.80 17.82 -6.47
C ASP A 68 0.66 18.86 -7.58
N PRO A 69 -0.39 19.70 -7.58
CA PRO A 69 -0.61 20.73 -8.60
C PRO A 69 0.57 21.69 -8.73
N ALA A 70 1.22 22.04 -7.60
CA ALA A 70 2.34 22.97 -7.61
C ALA A 70 3.58 22.36 -8.29
N ALA A 71 3.87 21.08 -8.02
CA ALA A 71 4.96 20.36 -8.66
C ALA A 71 4.69 20.07 -10.15
N ILE A 72 3.43 19.80 -10.51
CA ILE A 72 2.99 19.59 -11.90
C ILE A 72 3.01 20.90 -12.68
N GLY A 73 2.74 22.04 -12.03
CA GLY A 73 2.71 23.35 -12.66
C GLY A 73 1.34 23.72 -13.28
N LEU A 74 0.28 23.02 -12.89
CA LEU A 74 -1.11 23.26 -13.28
C LEU A 74 -1.96 23.58 -12.03
N ASP A 75 -3.10 24.22 -12.21
CA ASP A 75 -4.03 24.43 -11.10
C ASP A 75 -4.75 23.14 -10.68
N ALA A 76 -5.24 23.11 -9.44
CA ALA A 76 -5.85 21.91 -8.86
C ALA A 76 -7.06 21.39 -9.65
N ALA A 77 -7.90 22.27 -10.17
CA ALA A 77 -9.07 21.88 -10.94
C ALA A 77 -8.66 21.16 -12.24
N THR A 78 -7.70 21.75 -12.96
CA THR A 78 -7.13 21.16 -14.18
C THR A 78 -6.49 19.78 -13.91
N VAL A 79 -5.76 19.62 -12.80
CA VAL A 79 -5.15 18.35 -12.41
C VAL A 79 -6.22 17.29 -12.11
N VAL A 80 -7.28 17.66 -11.39
CA VAL A 80 -8.40 16.77 -11.08
C VAL A 80 -9.18 16.36 -12.34
N GLU A 81 -9.45 17.32 -13.25
CA GLU A 81 -10.10 17.04 -14.53
C GLU A 81 -9.28 16.09 -15.41
N ALA A 82 -7.96 16.29 -15.48
CA ALA A 82 -7.06 15.40 -16.21
C ALA A 82 -7.07 13.97 -15.66
N ALA A 83 -7.05 13.83 -14.33
CA ALA A 83 -7.12 12.53 -13.69
C ALA A 83 -8.50 11.86 -13.89
N ALA A 84 -9.59 12.62 -13.84
CA ALA A 84 -10.91 12.10 -14.15
C ALA A 84 -11.04 11.61 -15.61
N ALA A 85 -10.44 12.33 -16.55
CA ALA A 85 -10.39 11.94 -17.97
C ALA A 85 -9.48 10.73 -18.25
N ALA A 86 -8.50 10.48 -17.38
CA ALA A 86 -7.58 9.35 -17.51
C ALA A 86 -8.18 8.01 -17.03
N ARG A 87 -9.33 7.99 -16.35
CA ARG A 87 -9.93 6.79 -15.74
C ARG A 87 -10.07 5.63 -16.72
N ILE A 88 -9.83 4.43 -16.22
CA ILE A 88 -10.02 3.16 -16.90
C ILE A 88 -10.94 2.25 -16.09
N PRO A 89 -11.82 1.45 -16.72
CA PRO A 89 -12.83 0.64 -15.99
C PRO A 89 -12.25 -0.45 -15.09
N SER A 90 -11.04 -0.90 -15.35
CA SER A 90 -10.38 -2.02 -14.64
C SER A 90 -9.66 -1.59 -13.36
N LEU A 91 -9.66 -0.29 -13.00
CA LEU A 91 -9.01 0.23 -11.80
C LEU A 91 -9.92 1.24 -11.09
N ASP A 92 -10.21 0.99 -9.83
CA ASP A 92 -10.80 2.00 -8.97
C ASP A 92 -9.72 2.97 -8.48
N ALA A 93 -9.43 3.99 -9.30
CA ALA A 93 -8.45 5.01 -8.97
C ALA A 93 -9.10 6.21 -8.29
N ARG A 94 -8.48 6.68 -7.21
CA ARG A 94 -8.85 7.88 -6.45
C ARG A 94 -7.66 8.83 -6.36
N ILE A 95 -7.92 10.07 -5.99
CA ILE A 95 -6.92 11.14 -5.91
C ILE A 95 -6.74 11.56 -4.47
N VAL A 96 -5.50 11.68 -4.06
CA VAL A 96 -5.06 12.41 -2.86
C VAL A 96 -4.33 13.66 -3.33
N LEU A 97 -4.93 14.83 -3.12
CA LEU A 97 -4.44 16.10 -3.65
C LEU A 97 -3.47 16.76 -2.67
N ALA A 98 -2.27 17.14 -3.13
CA ALA A 98 -1.26 17.77 -2.30
C ALA A 98 -1.39 19.29 -2.25
N GLY A 99 -0.98 19.88 -1.12
CA GLY A 99 -0.76 21.32 -0.96
C GLY A 99 -2.02 22.20 -1.09
N THR A 100 -3.21 21.61 -1.01
CA THR A 100 -4.47 22.30 -1.27
C THR A 100 -5.18 22.62 0.06
N ALA A 101 -5.72 23.83 0.17
CA ALA A 101 -6.58 24.21 1.29
C ALA A 101 -7.95 23.49 1.21
N PRO A 102 -8.65 23.25 2.35
CA PRO A 102 -9.96 22.58 2.35
C PRO A 102 -11.03 23.28 1.52
N GLU A 103 -10.82 24.56 1.24
CA GLU A 103 -11.73 25.43 0.46
C GLU A 103 -11.46 25.40 -1.05
N ALA A 104 -10.45 24.66 -1.50
CA ALA A 104 -10.21 24.50 -2.92
C ALA A 104 -11.43 23.82 -3.56
N VAL A 105 -12.02 24.49 -4.53
CA VAL A 105 -13.24 24.04 -5.23
C VAL A 105 -12.87 22.83 -6.06
N VAL A 106 -13.07 21.66 -5.46
CA VAL A 106 -13.05 20.39 -6.16
C VAL A 106 -14.50 20.08 -6.51
N PRO A 107 -14.82 19.73 -7.77
CA PRO A 107 -16.18 19.31 -8.13
C PRO A 107 -16.70 18.19 -7.22
N ASP A 108 -17.99 18.22 -6.86
CA ASP A 108 -18.59 17.22 -5.95
C ASP A 108 -18.50 15.78 -6.49
N ASP A 109 -18.35 15.61 -7.80
CA ASP A 109 -18.20 14.32 -8.48
C ASP A 109 -16.73 13.96 -8.78
N ALA A 110 -15.79 14.77 -8.29
CA ALA A 110 -14.38 14.51 -8.51
C ALA A 110 -13.91 13.30 -7.70
N PRO A 111 -12.96 12.53 -8.24
CA PRO A 111 -12.44 11.34 -7.55
C PRO A 111 -11.47 11.67 -6.40
N VAL A 112 -11.51 12.87 -5.82
CA VAL A 112 -10.65 13.29 -4.71
C VAL A 112 -11.21 12.74 -3.40
N VAL A 113 -10.42 11.91 -2.72
CA VAL A 113 -10.83 11.23 -1.48
C VAL A 113 -10.05 11.72 -0.26
N GLY A 114 -8.97 12.47 -0.43
CA GLY A 114 -8.15 12.97 0.67
C GLY A 114 -7.10 13.97 0.22
N TYR A 115 -6.31 14.42 1.20
CA TYR A 115 -5.31 15.46 0.98
C TYR A 115 -3.97 15.08 1.59
N ASN A 116 -2.88 15.39 0.88
CA ASN A 116 -1.51 15.26 1.39
C ASN A 116 -1.02 16.63 1.86
N LEU A 117 -0.75 16.72 3.17
CA LEU A 117 -0.29 17.96 3.77
C LEU A 117 1.24 18.04 3.76
N PRO A 118 1.83 19.21 3.49
CA PRO A 118 3.24 19.42 3.73
C PRO A 118 3.56 19.34 5.23
N GLN A 119 4.79 18.93 5.58
CA GLN A 119 5.24 18.78 6.97
C GLN A 119 5.11 20.08 7.80
N ASP A 120 5.44 21.20 7.19
CA ASP A 120 5.34 22.53 7.83
C ASP A 120 3.88 23.01 8.03
N GLN A 121 2.92 22.35 7.37
CA GLN A 121 1.50 22.63 7.45
C GLN A 121 0.71 21.54 8.20
N ALA A 122 1.35 20.62 8.89
CA ALA A 122 0.70 19.55 9.63
C ALA A 122 -0.42 20.07 10.56
N GLY A 123 -0.25 21.25 11.16
CA GLY A 123 -1.26 21.89 12.02
C GLY A 123 -2.60 22.15 11.34
N THR A 124 -2.64 22.29 10.02
CA THR A 124 -3.89 22.50 9.25
C THR A 124 -4.76 21.25 9.15
N ALA A 125 -4.27 20.07 9.55
CA ALA A 125 -5.06 18.83 9.57
C ALA A 125 -6.37 18.97 10.38
N ALA A 126 -6.40 19.88 11.36
CA ALA A 126 -7.61 20.17 12.13
C ALA A 126 -8.73 20.78 11.29
N ASP A 127 -8.39 21.64 10.32
CA ASP A 127 -9.34 22.31 9.43
C ASP A 127 -9.93 21.30 8.44
N PHE A 128 -9.09 20.41 7.89
CA PHE A 128 -9.54 19.31 7.03
C PHE A 128 -10.48 18.37 7.77
N ARG A 129 -10.11 17.99 8.99
CA ARG A 129 -10.97 17.16 9.85
C ARG A 129 -12.31 17.82 10.17
N ALA A 130 -12.34 19.14 10.39
CA ALA A 130 -13.58 19.89 10.60
C ALA A 130 -14.49 19.86 9.36
N ALA A 131 -13.91 19.71 8.17
CA ALA A 131 -14.61 19.54 6.90
C ALA A 131 -14.88 18.06 6.55
N TYR A 132 -14.55 17.10 7.42
CA TYR A 132 -14.64 15.65 7.19
C TYR A 132 -13.76 15.14 6.05
N LEU A 133 -12.67 15.83 5.78
CA LEU A 133 -11.72 15.47 4.72
C LEU A 133 -10.51 14.72 5.32
N PRO A 134 -10.22 13.51 4.89
CA PRO A 134 -9.06 12.77 5.37
C PRO A 134 -7.75 13.38 4.88
N THR A 135 -6.72 13.24 5.73
CA THR A 135 -5.39 13.78 5.44
C THR A 135 -4.30 12.74 5.65
N GLN A 136 -3.25 12.85 4.87
CA GLN A 136 -1.99 12.12 5.06
C GLN A 136 -0.80 13.08 5.06
N ILE A 137 0.31 12.62 5.58
CA ILE A 137 1.59 13.33 5.55
C ILE A 137 2.70 12.35 5.19
N HIS A 138 3.60 12.79 4.32
CA HIS A 138 4.86 12.12 4.05
C HIS A 138 5.84 12.46 5.17
N VAL A 139 6.34 11.44 5.88
CA VAL A 139 7.30 11.56 6.99
C VAL A 139 8.45 10.61 6.70
N GLY A 140 9.66 11.08 6.59
CA GLY A 140 10.77 10.19 6.21
C GLY A 140 12.14 10.68 6.64
N GLU A 141 12.25 11.91 7.14
CA GLU A 141 13.56 12.47 7.49
C GLU A 141 13.95 12.16 8.94
N ASP A 142 13.03 12.35 9.89
CA ASP A 142 13.29 12.08 11.30
C ASP A 142 12.02 11.69 12.08
N PHE A 143 12.19 11.14 13.27
CA PHE A 143 11.08 10.79 14.16
C PHE A 143 10.24 12.00 14.58
N ALA A 144 10.81 13.21 14.67
CA ALA A 144 10.07 14.40 15.05
C ALA A 144 8.97 14.76 14.03
N GLU A 145 9.13 14.38 12.77
CA GLU A 145 8.08 14.51 11.75
C GLU A 145 6.90 13.56 12.02
N VAL A 146 7.20 12.32 12.38
CA VAL A 146 6.21 11.32 12.79
C VAL A 146 5.41 11.81 14.00
N GLU A 147 6.11 12.32 15.02
CA GLU A 147 5.46 12.85 16.23
C GLU A 147 4.57 14.06 15.92
N ARG A 148 5.05 15.02 15.11
CA ARG A 148 4.25 16.19 14.69
C ARG A 148 2.99 15.79 13.93
N ALA A 149 3.11 14.86 12.98
CA ALA A 149 1.99 14.37 12.19
C ALA A 149 0.94 13.66 13.07
N ALA A 150 1.38 12.82 14.00
CA ALA A 150 0.48 12.16 14.96
C ALA A 150 -0.22 13.17 15.89
N GLN A 151 0.49 14.19 16.39
CA GLN A 151 -0.08 15.25 17.21
C GLN A 151 -1.07 16.13 16.44
N ALA A 152 -0.84 16.36 15.15
CA ALA A 152 -1.75 17.09 14.27
C ALA A 152 -3.04 16.30 13.99
N GLY A 153 -3.03 14.99 14.17
CA GLY A 153 -4.18 14.11 14.00
C GLY A 153 -4.48 13.82 12.53
N VAL A 154 -3.45 13.59 11.73
CA VAL A 154 -3.59 13.08 10.36
C VAL A 154 -4.13 11.66 10.38
N ASN A 155 -4.72 11.23 9.27
CA ASN A 155 -5.35 9.93 9.15
C ASN A 155 -4.36 8.84 8.71
N ARG A 156 -3.22 9.18 8.09
CA ARG A 156 -2.26 8.23 7.54
C ARG A 156 -0.85 8.83 7.45
N LEU A 157 0.17 7.99 7.66
CA LEU A 157 1.58 8.36 7.55
C LEU A 157 2.22 7.63 6.37
N ILE A 158 2.96 8.35 5.55
CA ILE A 158 3.66 7.84 4.37
C ILE A 158 5.16 7.79 4.67
N HIS A 159 5.79 6.64 4.44
CA HIS A 159 7.23 6.36 4.67
C HIS A 159 7.72 6.58 6.11
N PRO A 160 7.01 6.12 7.16
CA PRO A 160 7.36 6.36 8.55
C PRO A 160 8.44 5.40 9.07
N VAL A 161 9.54 5.19 8.34
CA VAL A 161 10.62 4.25 8.70
C VAL A 161 11.30 4.61 10.01
N ASN A 162 11.45 5.92 10.30
CA ASN A 162 12.09 6.43 11.51
C ASN A 162 11.20 6.32 12.77
N MET A 163 10.03 5.69 12.66
CA MET A 163 9.17 5.42 13.81
C MET A 163 9.85 4.57 14.88
N ILE A 164 10.77 3.69 14.48
CA ILE A 164 11.52 2.83 15.39
C ILE A 164 12.45 3.60 16.35
N ASP A 165 12.78 4.85 16.06
CA ASP A 165 13.62 5.68 16.92
C ASP A 165 12.95 6.02 18.27
N ASP A 166 11.61 5.90 18.37
CA ASP A 166 10.84 6.02 19.63
C ASP A 166 10.81 4.70 20.44
N PHE A 167 11.44 3.63 19.93
CA PHE A 167 11.37 2.33 20.58
C PHE A 167 12.48 2.15 21.63
N THR A 168 12.19 1.42 22.68
CA THR A 168 13.17 1.03 23.69
C THR A 168 13.24 -0.49 23.82
N ALA A 169 14.45 -1.02 23.96
CA ALA A 169 14.66 -2.43 24.25
C ALA A 169 14.84 -2.63 25.78
N ASN A 170 14.12 -3.59 26.34
CA ASN A 170 14.25 -4.00 27.73
C ASN A 170 14.26 -5.53 27.83
N ILE A 171 14.27 -6.07 29.06
CA ILE A 171 14.30 -7.51 29.30
C ILE A 171 13.03 -8.25 28.86
N GLU A 172 11.94 -7.53 28.62
CA GLU A 172 10.65 -8.07 28.17
C GLU A 172 10.52 -8.00 26.63
N GLY A 173 11.43 -7.28 25.96
CA GLY A 173 11.45 -7.12 24.50
C GLY A 173 11.53 -5.67 24.06
N ILE A 174 11.06 -5.40 22.84
CA ILE A 174 10.99 -4.09 22.22
C ILE A 174 9.64 -3.45 22.55
N VAL A 175 9.68 -2.23 23.08
CA VAL A 175 8.48 -1.50 23.51
C VAL A 175 8.41 -0.16 22.76
N PRO A 176 7.29 0.13 22.07
CA PRO A 176 7.04 1.44 21.49
C PRO A 176 7.02 2.53 22.55
N GLY A 177 7.57 3.70 22.22
CA GLY A 177 7.48 4.87 23.07
C GLY A 177 6.08 5.51 23.03
N LYS A 178 5.98 6.73 23.51
CA LYS A 178 4.67 7.39 23.68
C LYS A 178 3.97 7.70 22.35
N ALA A 179 4.70 8.23 21.38
CA ALA A 179 4.09 8.61 20.09
C ALA A 179 3.80 7.37 19.24
N SER A 180 4.74 6.43 19.16
CA SER A 180 4.55 5.16 18.45
C SER A 180 3.42 4.33 19.07
N GLY A 181 3.36 4.26 20.42
CA GLY A 181 2.27 3.62 21.13
C GLY A 181 0.90 4.23 20.82
N TYR A 182 0.83 5.58 20.77
CA TYR A 182 -0.40 6.28 20.37
C TYR A 182 -0.82 5.92 18.94
N ILE A 183 0.13 5.91 17.99
CA ILE A 183 -0.12 5.56 16.57
C ILE A 183 -0.66 4.14 16.47
N ARG A 184 -0.02 3.17 17.13
CA ARG A 184 -0.46 1.77 17.17
C ARG A 184 -1.87 1.64 17.75
N ASP A 185 -2.11 2.20 18.94
CA ASP A 185 -3.37 2.04 19.69
C ASP A 185 -4.55 2.76 19.00
N ARG A 186 -4.28 3.69 18.08
CA ARG A 186 -5.25 4.37 17.25
C ARG A 186 -5.37 3.80 15.84
N HIS A 187 -4.59 2.76 15.54
CA HIS A 187 -4.56 2.11 14.24
C HIS A 187 -4.30 3.11 13.09
N ILE A 188 -3.43 4.13 13.33
CA ILE A 188 -3.05 5.07 12.29
C ILE A 188 -2.22 4.31 11.26
N PRO A 189 -2.68 4.21 10.00
CA PRO A 189 -2.01 3.37 9.01
C PRO A 189 -0.68 3.97 8.57
N LEU A 190 0.27 3.07 8.36
CA LEU A 190 1.63 3.30 7.92
C LEU A 190 1.78 2.73 6.52
N VAL A 191 2.12 3.58 5.55
CA VAL A 191 2.31 3.17 4.16
C VAL A 191 3.80 3.17 3.85
N PHE A 192 4.31 2.04 3.39
CA PHE A 192 5.72 1.84 3.07
C PHE A 192 5.94 1.51 1.59
N THR A 193 7.15 1.78 1.12
CA THR A 193 7.71 1.29 -0.15
C THR A 193 9.05 0.61 0.14
N PRO A 194 9.03 -0.61 0.73
CA PRO A 194 10.20 -1.21 1.37
C PRO A 194 11.49 -1.23 0.56
N LEU A 195 11.39 -1.48 -0.76
CA LEU A 195 12.56 -1.50 -1.66
C LEU A 195 13.22 -0.13 -1.89
N GLU A 196 12.58 0.97 -1.44
CA GLU A 196 13.09 2.33 -1.64
C GLU A 196 13.51 3.01 -0.33
N GLU A 197 13.13 2.42 0.81
CA GLU A 197 13.22 3.05 2.12
C GLU A 197 14.42 2.56 2.95
N ALA A 198 15.06 1.46 2.55
CA ALA A 198 16.23 0.91 3.21
C ALA A 198 17.34 0.59 2.19
N GLU A 199 18.59 0.74 2.59
CA GLU A 199 19.74 0.32 1.75
C GLU A 199 19.76 -1.21 1.58
N GLU A 200 19.49 -1.92 2.67
CA GLU A 200 19.32 -3.37 2.72
C GLU A 200 17.90 -3.65 3.21
N LEU A 201 17.09 -4.41 2.45
CA LEU A 201 15.71 -4.69 2.82
C LEU A 201 15.60 -5.40 4.19
N THR A 202 16.62 -6.17 4.57
CA THR A 202 16.71 -6.83 5.89
C THR A 202 16.66 -5.86 7.08
N ASP A 203 17.02 -4.59 6.87
CA ASP A 203 17.02 -3.55 7.90
C ASP A 203 15.68 -2.79 7.96
N HIS A 204 14.76 -3.08 7.04
CA HIS A 204 13.47 -2.39 6.98
C HIS A 204 12.58 -2.75 8.19
N PRO A 205 11.96 -1.75 8.87
CA PRO A 205 11.22 -1.97 10.11
C PRO A 205 9.86 -2.67 9.94
N LEU A 206 9.38 -2.87 8.72
CA LEU A 206 8.05 -3.41 8.44
C LEU A 206 7.70 -4.70 9.23
N PRO A 207 8.54 -5.75 9.23
CA PRO A 207 8.21 -6.98 9.96
C PRO A 207 8.09 -6.76 11.46
N LEU A 208 8.97 -5.96 12.04
CA LEU A 208 8.93 -5.60 13.45
C LEU A 208 7.65 -4.84 13.81
N LEU A 209 7.27 -3.86 12.98
CA LEU A 209 6.07 -3.06 13.18
C LEU A 209 4.80 -3.91 13.10
N GLN A 210 4.71 -4.82 12.12
CA GLN A 210 3.60 -5.77 12.03
C GLN A 210 3.53 -6.69 13.26
N GLN A 211 4.67 -7.23 13.69
CA GLN A 211 4.75 -8.09 14.89
C GLN A 211 4.30 -7.35 16.16
N LEU A 212 4.55 -6.04 16.25
CA LEU A 212 4.13 -5.19 17.37
C LEU A 212 2.69 -4.68 17.25
N GLY A 213 1.95 -5.08 16.21
CA GLY A 213 0.53 -4.77 16.02
C GLY A 213 0.26 -3.40 15.39
N PHE A 214 1.22 -2.82 14.67
CA PHE A 214 0.96 -1.62 13.87
C PHE A 214 0.16 -1.95 12.60
N THR A 215 -0.61 -0.98 12.13
CA THR A 215 -1.35 -1.09 10.88
C THR A 215 -0.44 -0.70 9.72
N CYS A 216 0.19 -1.68 9.11
CA CYS A 216 1.13 -1.50 8.00
C CYS A 216 0.48 -1.84 6.67
N THR A 217 0.80 -1.07 5.64
CA THR A 217 0.44 -1.32 4.24
C THR A 217 1.64 -1.00 3.36
N ILE A 218 1.64 -1.48 2.13
CA ILE A 218 2.69 -1.15 1.16
C ILE A 218 2.12 -0.56 -0.12
N SER A 219 2.94 0.22 -0.81
CA SER A 219 2.66 0.83 -2.10
C SER A 219 3.78 0.52 -3.08
N SER A 220 3.55 0.73 -4.36
CA SER A 220 4.50 0.33 -5.40
C SER A 220 5.79 1.18 -5.42
N GLY A 221 5.67 2.49 -5.26
CA GLY A 221 6.81 3.39 -5.41
C GLY A 221 7.30 3.46 -6.86
N LYS A 222 8.61 3.33 -7.06
CA LYS A 222 9.27 3.31 -8.38
C LYS A 222 9.24 1.92 -9.03
N THR A 223 8.94 0.90 -8.27
CA THR A 223 8.80 -0.48 -8.76
C THR A 223 7.34 -0.93 -8.76
N THR A 224 7.05 -2.18 -9.04
CA THR A 224 5.69 -2.74 -8.97
C THR A 224 5.40 -3.29 -7.57
N LEU A 225 4.12 -3.39 -7.19
CA LEU A 225 3.72 -4.08 -5.95
C LEU A 225 4.09 -5.57 -5.98
N THR A 226 4.02 -6.20 -7.16
CA THR A 226 4.53 -7.56 -7.35
C THR A 226 6.00 -7.67 -6.93
N ASN A 227 6.85 -6.73 -7.36
CA ASN A 227 8.26 -6.73 -6.95
C ASN A 227 8.45 -6.47 -5.46
N GLN A 228 7.64 -5.59 -4.85
CA GLN A 228 7.65 -5.38 -3.39
C GLN A 228 7.29 -6.68 -2.66
N PHE A 229 6.23 -7.37 -3.07
CA PHE A 229 5.79 -8.63 -2.47
C PHE A 229 6.84 -9.74 -2.61
N LEU A 230 7.41 -9.90 -3.82
CA LEU A 230 8.47 -10.88 -4.06
C LEU A 230 9.70 -10.64 -3.19
N ALA A 231 10.13 -9.38 -3.09
CA ALA A 231 11.26 -9.02 -2.24
C ALA A 231 10.98 -9.30 -0.76
N LEU A 232 9.77 -9.01 -0.26
CA LEU A 232 9.36 -9.35 1.11
C LEU A 232 9.32 -10.87 1.33
N SER A 233 8.87 -11.63 0.34
CA SER A 233 8.88 -13.08 0.38
C SER A 233 10.30 -13.62 0.44
N GLU A 234 11.18 -13.18 -0.45
CA GLU A 234 12.57 -13.63 -0.51
C GLU A 234 13.36 -13.27 0.73
N THR A 235 13.12 -12.09 1.32
CA THR A 235 13.90 -11.57 2.45
C THR A 235 13.38 -12.01 3.81
N PHE A 236 12.06 -12.00 3.99
CA PHE A 236 11.40 -12.22 5.28
C PHE A 236 10.54 -13.47 5.33
N GLY A 237 10.37 -14.17 4.19
CA GLY A 237 9.52 -15.37 4.11
C GLY A 237 8.03 -15.07 4.13
N TYR A 238 7.61 -13.87 3.66
CA TYR A 238 6.20 -13.56 3.55
C TYR A 238 5.50 -14.48 2.55
N GLY A 239 4.30 -14.92 2.90
CA GLY A 239 3.44 -15.74 2.09
C GLY A 239 2.06 -15.13 1.87
N LEU A 240 1.11 -15.95 1.46
CA LEU A 240 -0.26 -15.50 1.17
C LEU A 240 -0.94 -14.85 2.39
N GLU A 241 -0.66 -15.33 3.60
CA GLU A 241 -1.27 -14.80 4.83
C GLU A 241 -0.81 -13.35 5.08
N GLU A 242 0.49 -13.07 4.98
CA GLU A 242 1.04 -11.72 5.16
C GLU A 242 0.58 -10.79 4.01
N PHE A 243 0.54 -11.27 2.77
CA PHE A 243 0.06 -10.47 1.64
C PHE A 243 -1.42 -10.17 1.73
N PHE A 244 -2.23 -11.13 2.20
CA PHE A 244 -3.64 -10.92 2.49
C PHE A 244 -3.82 -9.85 3.57
N ASP A 245 -3.10 -9.96 4.70
CA ASP A 245 -3.16 -8.98 5.79
C ASP A 245 -2.79 -7.56 5.30
N LEU A 246 -1.70 -7.42 4.55
CA LEU A 246 -1.30 -6.14 3.95
C LEU A 246 -2.36 -5.57 3.00
N THR A 247 -2.95 -6.41 2.16
CA THR A 247 -3.97 -6.01 1.18
C THR A 247 -5.28 -5.62 1.87
N VAL A 248 -5.76 -6.40 2.82
CA VAL A 248 -6.96 -6.09 3.61
C VAL A 248 -6.78 -4.79 4.38
N LYS A 249 -5.66 -4.63 5.08
CA LYS A 249 -5.34 -3.38 5.78
C LYS A 249 -5.27 -2.18 4.83
N ALA A 250 -4.77 -2.37 3.61
CA ALA A 250 -4.77 -1.30 2.62
C ALA A 250 -6.20 -0.89 2.22
N VAL A 251 -7.11 -1.83 1.97
CA VAL A 251 -8.51 -1.50 1.68
C VAL A 251 -9.18 -0.82 2.87
N GLU A 252 -9.08 -1.41 4.07
CA GLU A 252 -9.74 -0.89 5.28
C GLU A 252 -9.29 0.53 5.63
N ASN A 253 -8.05 0.88 5.30
CA ASN A 253 -7.44 2.17 5.59
C ASN A 253 -7.30 3.08 4.38
N SER A 254 -7.93 2.71 3.26
CA SER A 254 -8.09 3.60 2.12
C SER A 254 -9.02 4.78 2.47
N PHE A 255 -8.89 5.87 1.73
CA PHE A 255 -9.81 7.00 1.86
C PHE A 255 -11.09 6.83 1.03
N ALA A 256 -11.28 5.66 0.41
CA ALA A 256 -12.53 5.30 -0.24
C ALA A 256 -13.71 5.29 0.75
N ASP A 257 -14.92 5.48 0.24
CA ASP A 257 -16.13 5.29 1.02
C ASP A 257 -16.31 3.82 1.45
N GLN A 258 -17.18 3.58 2.41
CA GLN A 258 -17.37 2.26 2.98
C GLN A 258 -17.98 1.27 1.97
N GLU A 259 -18.81 1.73 1.06
CA GLU A 259 -19.45 0.88 0.06
C GLU A 259 -18.40 0.28 -0.90
N LEU A 260 -17.48 1.12 -1.39
CA LEU A 260 -16.39 0.67 -2.25
C LEU A 260 -15.42 -0.26 -1.50
N ARG A 261 -15.03 0.09 -0.26
CA ARG A 261 -14.15 -0.77 0.54
C ARG A 261 -14.75 -2.15 0.78
N GLN A 262 -16.05 -2.19 1.14
CA GLN A 262 -16.75 -3.46 1.34
C GLN A 262 -16.86 -4.25 0.03
N HIS A 263 -17.18 -3.60 -1.08
CA HIS A 263 -17.22 -4.22 -2.39
C HIS A 263 -15.88 -4.86 -2.75
N LEU A 264 -14.76 -4.12 -2.61
CA LEU A 264 -13.41 -4.63 -2.90
C LEU A 264 -13.06 -5.84 -2.04
N LEU A 265 -13.36 -5.79 -0.74
CA LEU A 265 -13.09 -6.92 0.16
C LEU A 265 -13.92 -8.15 -0.18
N GLU A 266 -15.26 -8.00 -0.31
CA GLU A 266 -16.18 -9.15 -0.42
C GLU A 266 -16.22 -9.76 -1.84
N THR A 267 -15.99 -8.94 -2.88
CA THR A 267 -16.18 -9.42 -4.26
C THR A 267 -14.89 -9.57 -5.07
N VAL A 268 -13.79 -9.01 -4.60
CA VAL A 268 -12.52 -9.05 -5.34
C VAL A 268 -11.43 -9.75 -4.53
N ILE A 269 -11.14 -9.26 -3.30
CA ILE A 269 -9.96 -9.70 -2.57
C ILE A 269 -10.19 -11.06 -1.90
N LEU A 270 -11.24 -11.19 -1.06
CA LEU A 270 -11.52 -12.44 -0.36
C LEU A 270 -11.65 -13.63 -1.32
N PRO A 271 -12.47 -13.57 -2.41
CA PRO A 271 -12.58 -14.70 -3.32
C PRO A 271 -11.28 -15.09 -4.00
N ALA A 272 -10.46 -14.11 -4.41
CA ALA A 272 -9.19 -14.39 -5.09
C ALA A 272 -8.17 -15.05 -4.16
N TYR A 273 -8.07 -14.60 -2.91
CA TYR A 273 -7.18 -15.23 -1.93
C TYR A 273 -7.69 -16.59 -1.46
N GLU A 274 -9.01 -16.80 -1.39
CA GLU A 274 -9.59 -18.12 -1.11
C GLU A 274 -9.27 -19.11 -2.23
N GLU A 275 -9.41 -18.71 -3.50
CA GLU A 275 -9.08 -19.55 -4.66
C GLU A 275 -7.60 -19.98 -4.65
N LEU A 276 -6.70 -19.05 -4.38
CA LEU A 276 -5.25 -19.35 -4.33
C LEU A 276 -4.83 -20.14 -3.08
N SER A 277 -5.66 -20.18 -2.04
CA SER A 277 -5.41 -20.94 -0.81
C SER A 277 -5.97 -22.36 -0.85
N ASP A 278 -6.78 -22.72 -1.86
CA ASP A 278 -7.41 -24.05 -1.96
C ASP A 278 -6.47 -25.02 -2.71
N PRO A 279 -5.90 -26.03 -2.03
CA PRO A 279 -5.01 -27.00 -2.65
C PRO A 279 -5.70 -27.89 -3.73
N GLU A 280 -7.05 -27.95 -3.77
CA GLU A 280 -7.76 -28.68 -4.81
C GLU A 280 -7.86 -27.89 -6.11
N LEU A 281 -7.69 -26.56 -6.08
CA LEU A 281 -7.68 -25.68 -7.25
C LEU A 281 -6.26 -25.45 -7.80
N ALA A 282 -5.23 -25.67 -7.01
CA ALA A 282 -3.86 -25.79 -7.47
C ALA A 282 -3.78 -27.09 -8.32
N GLY A 283 -3.81 -26.94 -9.64
CA GLY A 283 -4.03 -28.00 -10.62
C GLY A 283 -3.17 -29.25 -10.46
N PRO A 284 -3.47 -30.34 -11.17
CA PRO A 284 -2.94 -31.70 -10.97
C PRO A 284 -1.43 -31.87 -11.22
N ASP A 285 -0.70 -30.80 -11.54
CA ASP A 285 0.73 -30.87 -11.89
C ASP A 285 1.68 -31.03 -10.70
N THR A 286 1.21 -30.84 -9.46
CA THR A 286 2.09 -30.87 -8.27
C THR A 286 2.23 -32.24 -7.63
N GLU A 287 1.22 -33.10 -7.71
CA GLU A 287 1.31 -34.46 -7.13
C GLU A 287 1.95 -35.48 -8.10
N GLU A 288 1.73 -35.35 -9.40
CA GLU A 288 2.32 -36.25 -10.40
C GLU A 288 3.83 -36.03 -10.55
N SER A 289 4.32 -34.79 -10.43
CA SER A 289 5.75 -34.46 -10.47
C SER A 289 6.52 -34.99 -9.27
N LEU A 290 5.92 -35.09 -8.09
CA LEU A 290 6.55 -35.65 -6.89
C LEU A 290 6.55 -37.18 -6.89
N ALA A 291 5.57 -37.81 -7.53
CA ALA A 291 5.53 -39.27 -7.69
C ALA A 291 6.56 -39.75 -8.70
N ASP A 292 6.70 -39.06 -9.84
CA ASP A 292 7.71 -39.37 -10.88
C ASP A 292 9.14 -39.13 -10.40
N ALA A 293 9.36 -38.08 -9.57
CA ALA A 293 10.69 -37.83 -8.99
C ALA A 293 11.09 -38.86 -7.93
N ALA A 294 10.13 -39.42 -7.22
CA ALA A 294 10.39 -40.48 -6.21
C ALA A 294 10.69 -41.82 -6.91
N GLU A 295 10.05 -42.13 -8.02
CA GLU A 295 10.27 -43.39 -8.78
C GLU A 295 11.62 -43.36 -9.55
N ALA A 296 12.06 -42.17 -10.02
CA ALA A 296 13.36 -41.98 -10.66
C ALA A 296 14.56 -42.02 -9.70
N ALA A 297 14.35 -41.95 -8.39
CA ALA A 297 15.41 -42.04 -7.38
C ALA A 297 15.64 -43.46 -6.84
N GLU A 298 14.79 -44.44 -7.21
CA GLU A 298 14.93 -45.85 -6.81
C GLU A 298 15.49 -46.76 -7.94
N GLU A 299 15.79 -46.23 -9.13
CA GLU A 299 16.53 -46.94 -10.18
C GLU A 299 18.03 -46.52 -10.23
#